data_81903926a6c22f76ce48e03382ef0e83
#
_entry.id   81903926a6c22f76ce48e03382ef0e83
#
_cell.length_a   1.000
_cell.length_b   1.000
_cell.length_c   1.000
_cell.angle_alpha   90.00
_cell.angle_beta   90.00
_cell.angle_gamma   90.00
#
_symmetry.space_group_name_H-M   'P 1'
#
loop_
_entity.id
_entity.type
_entity.pdbx_description
1 polymer ?
#
loop_
_entity_poly.entity_id
_entity_poly.type
_entity_poly.pdbx_seq_one_letter_code
_entity_poly.pdbx_strand_id
1 'polypeptide(L)' 'MEAPDPGQPLYLDATARDTPSIALGCAARETLRMADLLDTMLDDAADALRRSDRAAIAQVRKQDDALDRLDAAIKRYIAD' A
#
# COMPACT_ATOMS: atom_id res chain seq x y z
N MET A 1 2.66 -21.83 -1.50
CA MET A 1 1.69 -20.71 -1.37
C MET A 1 2.45 -19.40 -1.43
N GLU A 2 2.05 -18.54 -2.31
CA GLU A 2 2.69 -17.24 -2.46
C GLU A 2 2.23 -16.28 -1.37
N ALA A 3 3.14 -15.42 -0.91
CA ALA A 3 2.80 -14.37 0.02
C ALA A 3 1.86 -13.37 -0.66
N PRO A 4 0.91 -12.78 0.08
CA PRO A 4 0.05 -11.73 -0.50
C PRO A 4 0.89 -10.56 -1.01
N ASP A 5 0.51 -10.01 -2.15
CA ASP A 5 1.14 -8.83 -2.71
C ASP A 5 0.66 -7.60 -1.92
N PRO A 6 1.54 -6.89 -1.21
CA PRO A 6 1.13 -5.72 -0.43
C PRO A 6 0.61 -4.57 -1.29
N GLY A 7 0.92 -4.55 -2.59
CA GLY A 7 0.39 -3.56 -3.52
C GLY A 7 -1.00 -3.88 -4.02
N GLN A 8 -1.54 -5.06 -3.70
CA GLN A 8 -2.91 -5.43 -4.04
C GLN A 8 -3.88 -4.80 -3.03
N PRO A 9 -4.91 -4.06 -3.51
CA PRO A 9 -5.93 -3.53 -2.60
C PRO A 9 -6.68 -4.63 -1.88
N LEU A 10 -7.00 -4.40 -0.62
CA LEU A 10 -7.81 -5.32 0.19
C LEU A 10 -9.22 -4.81 0.43
N TYR A 11 -9.41 -3.49 0.45
CA TYR A 11 -10.67 -2.87 0.87
C TYR A 11 -11.40 -2.15 -0.25
N LEU A 12 -10.83 -2.07 -1.46
CA LEU A 12 -11.46 -1.39 -2.59
C LEU A 12 -12.47 -2.32 -3.25
N ASP A 13 -13.70 -2.29 -2.74
CA ASP A 13 -14.79 -3.15 -3.22
C ASP A 13 -15.44 -2.54 -4.47
N ALA A 14 -15.32 -3.22 -5.60
CA ALA A 14 -15.87 -2.75 -6.86
C ALA A 14 -17.41 -2.62 -6.81
N THR A 15 -18.08 -3.47 -6.01
CA THR A 15 -19.54 -3.42 -5.90
C THR A 15 -20.02 -2.21 -5.11
N ALA A 16 -19.16 -1.59 -4.31
CA ALA A 16 -19.50 -0.41 -3.50
C ALA A 16 -19.38 0.90 -4.28
N ARG A 17 -18.85 0.87 -5.50
CA ARG A 17 -18.57 2.09 -6.27
C ARG A 17 -19.82 2.90 -6.59
N ASP A 18 -20.97 2.23 -6.70
CA ASP A 18 -22.25 2.90 -6.98
C ASP A 18 -22.85 3.59 -5.76
N THR A 19 -22.27 3.39 -4.57
CA THR A 19 -22.71 4.02 -3.33
C THR A 19 -21.56 4.88 -2.80
N PRO A 20 -21.57 6.20 -3.10
CA PRO A 20 -20.41 7.07 -2.79
C PRO A 20 -19.95 7.03 -1.34
N SER A 21 -20.86 6.99 -0.38
CA SER A 21 -20.48 6.95 1.03
C SER A 21 -19.75 5.66 1.40
N ILE A 22 -20.17 4.53 0.83
CA ILE A 22 -19.51 3.24 1.07
C ILE A 22 -18.16 3.19 0.35
N ALA A 23 -18.12 3.70 -0.89
CA ALA A 23 -16.87 3.75 -1.66
C ALA A 23 -15.82 4.61 -0.94
N LEU A 24 -16.20 5.75 -0.39
CA LEU A 24 -15.28 6.60 0.37
C LEU A 24 -14.80 5.89 1.63
N GLY A 25 -15.66 5.13 2.30
CA GLY A 25 -15.28 4.32 3.44
C GLY A 25 -14.25 3.26 3.08
N CYS A 26 -14.45 2.57 1.96
CA CYS A 26 -13.50 1.58 1.46
C CYS A 26 -12.15 2.23 1.14
N ALA A 27 -12.17 3.37 0.45
CA ALA A 27 -10.96 4.10 0.12
C ALA A 27 -10.22 4.58 1.36
N ALA A 28 -10.94 5.05 2.38
CA ALA A 28 -10.36 5.48 3.64
C ALA A 28 -9.66 4.32 4.37
N ARG A 29 -10.29 3.15 4.40
CA ARG A 29 -9.69 1.95 5.02
C ARG A 29 -8.42 1.53 4.28
N GLU A 30 -8.46 1.57 2.96
CA GLU A 30 -7.29 1.23 2.15
C GLU A 30 -6.16 2.24 2.37
N THR A 31 -6.49 3.52 2.50
CA THR A 31 -5.52 4.58 2.78
C THR A 31 -4.85 4.38 4.13
N LEU A 32 -5.61 3.98 5.15
CA LEU A 32 -5.06 3.69 6.47
C LEU A 32 -4.12 2.49 6.41
N ARG A 33 -4.47 1.46 5.64
CA ARG A 33 -3.58 0.31 5.44
C ARG A 33 -2.30 0.74 4.73
N MET A 34 -2.41 1.62 3.73
CA MET A 34 -1.25 2.16 3.02
C MET A 34 -0.33 2.93 3.98
N ALA A 35 -0.91 3.70 4.91
CA ALA A 35 -0.14 4.43 5.91
C ALA A 35 0.64 3.48 6.83
N ASP A 36 0.03 2.36 7.23
CA ASP A 36 0.72 1.35 8.03
C ASP A 36 1.89 0.72 7.27
N LEU A 37 1.69 0.45 5.97
CA LEU A 37 2.76 -0.07 5.11
C LEU A 37 3.90 0.93 4.97
N LEU A 38 3.59 2.21 4.85
CA LEU A 38 4.58 3.28 4.76
C LEU A 38 5.40 3.35 6.06
N ASP A 39 4.72 3.26 7.20
CA ASP A 39 5.38 3.30 8.51
C ASP A 39 6.39 2.15 8.64
N THR A 40 5.97 0.94 8.27
CA THR A 40 6.84 -0.23 8.25
C THR A 40 8.03 -0.03 7.31
N MET A 41 7.78 0.53 6.12
CA MET A 41 8.84 0.79 5.15
C MET A 41 9.87 1.77 5.68
N LEU A 42 9.43 2.81 6.39
CA LEU A 42 10.34 3.80 6.96
C LEU A 42 11.23 3.19 8.05
N ASP A 43 10.66 2.34 8.90
CA ASP A 43 11.42 1.61 9.91
C ASP A 43 12.46 0.68 9.26
N ASP A 44 12.05 -0.06 8.23
CA ASP A 44 12.93 -0.97 7.51
C ASP A 44 14.05 -0.21 6.80
N ALA A 45 13.72 0.96 6.23
CA ALA A 45 14.70 1.80 5.54
C ALA A 45 15.77 2.31 6.51
N ALA A 46 15.35 2.79 7.68
CA ALA A 46 16.28 3.28 8.70
C ALA A 46 17.22 2.16 9.16
N ASP A 47 16.68 0.96 9.37
CA ASP A 47 17.46 -0.19 9.80
C ASP A 47 18.44 -0.64 8.69
N ALA A 48 17.97 -0.68 7.43
CA ALA A 48 18.81 -1.07 6.30
C ALA A 48 19.98 -0.11 6.11
N LEU A 49 19.75 1.19 6.27
CA LEU A 49 20.82 2.19 6.17
C LEU A 49 21.82 2.06 7.30
N ARG A 50 21.36 1.82 8.54
CA ARG A 50 22.24 1.63 9.67
C ARG A 50 23.18 0.45 9.48
N ARG A 51 22.67 -0.64 8.90
CA ARG A 51 23.44 -1.86 8.70
C ARG A 51 24.18 -1.90 7.37
N SER A 52 23.94 -0.92 6.50
CA SER A 52 24.46 -0.91 5.12
C SER A 52 24.20 -2.22 4.38
N ASP A 53 23.01 -2.77 4.58
CA ASP A 53 22.59 -4.06 4.05
C ASP A 53 21.93 -3.88 2.69
N ARG A 54 22.63 -4.28 1.61
CA ARG A 54 22.12 -4.11 0.24
C ARG A 54 20.85 -4.90 -0.04
N ALA A 55 20.74 -6.10 0.53
CA ALA A 55 19.54 -6.91 0.35
C ALA A 55 18.33 -6.25 1.03
N ALA A 56 18.53 -5.68 2.22
CA ALA A 56 17.48 -4.97 2.91
C ALA A 56 17.08 -3.69 2.17
N ILE A 57 18.04 -2.98 1.57
CA ILE A 57 17.76 -1.79 0.75
C ILE A 57 16.93 -2.17 -0.47
N ALA A 58 17.25 -3.29 -1.13
CA ALA A 58 16.48 -3.79 -2.27
C ALA A 58 15.04 -4.13 -1.85
N GLN A 59 14.86 -4.68 -0.65
CA GLN A 59 13.54 -4.98 -0.12
C GLN A 59 12.72 -3.71 0.12
N VAL A 60 13.36 -2.64 0.61
CA VAL A 60 12.70 -1.34 0.79
C VAL A 60 12.21 -0.79 -0.54
N ARG A 61 12.99 -0.95 -1.63
CA ARG A 61 12.55 -0.53 -2.96
C ARG A 61 11.30 -1.27 -3.42
N LYS A 62 11.20 -2.56 -3.13
CA LYS A 62 9.99 -3.34 -3.44
C LYS A 62 8.78 -2.84 -2.66
N GLN A 63 8.97 -2.47 -1.40
CA GLN A 63 7.92 -1.89 -0.57
C GLN A 63 7.46 -0.55 -1.15
N ASP A 64 8.38 0.28 -1.63
CA ASP A 64 8.07 1.56 -2.26
C ASP A 64 7.23 1.36 -3.53
N ASP A 65 7.61 0.40 -4.38
CA ASP A 65 6.85 0.06 -5.58
C ASP A 65 5.43 -0.41 -5.24
N ALA A 66 5.29 -1.21 -4.18
CA ALA A 66 3.98 -1.68 -3.72
C ALA A 66 3.10 -0.51 -3.27
N LEU A 67 3.69 0.46 -2.55
CA LEU A 67 2.97 1.65 -2.12
C LEU A 67 2.51 2.49 -3.32
N ASP A 68 3.34 2.64 -4.33
CA ASP A 68 2.99 3.38 -5.55
C ASP A 68 1.82 2.74 -6.26
N ARG A 69 1.80 1.41 -6.37
CA ARG A 69 0.71 0.68 -6.99
C ARG A 69 -0.58 0.82 -6.20
N LEU A 70 -0.49 0.76 -4.88
CA LEU A 70 -1.65 0.91 -4.00
C LEU A 70 -2.22 2.32 -4.08
N ASP A 71 -1.36 3.34 -4.08
CA ASP A 71 -1.77 4.74 -4.24
C ASP A 71 -2.51 4.93 -5.56
N ALA A 72 -1.97 4.40 -6.65
CA ALA A 72 -2.60 4.47 -7.98
C ALA A 72 -3.97 3.78 -7.99
N ALA A 73 -4.07 2.62 -7.32
CA ALA A 73 -5.33 1.88 -7.26
C ALA A 73 -6.40 2.66 -6.49
N ILE A 74 -6.03 3.29 -5.38
CA ILE A 74 -6.96 4.12 -4.58
C ILE A 74 -7.46 5.29 -5.42
N LYS A 75 -6.56 5.99 -6.09
CA LYS A 75 -6.92 7.14 -6.93
C LYS A 75 -7.85 6.75 -8.06
N ARG A 76 -7.58 5.63 -8.71
CA ARG A 76 -8.43 5.12 -9.79
C ARG A 76 -9.80 4.74 -9.28
N TYR A 77 -9.85 4.12 -8.11
CA TYR A 77 -11.11 3.70 -7.49
C TYR A 77 -12.02 4.91 -7.20
N ILE A 78 -11.44 5.98 -6.67
CA ILE A 78 -12.19 7.20 -6.33
C ILE A 78 -12.59 7.96 -7.59
N ALA A 79 -11.69 8.03 -8.59
CA ALA A 79 -11.91 8.83 -9.81
C ALA A 79 -12.96 8.22 -10.73
N ASP A 80 -13.09 6.90 -10.74
CA ASP A 80 -14.08 6.22 -11.57
C ASP A 80 -15.45 6.27 -10.88
#